data_c7fc628d3a50c8585868f52ef79b92aa
#
_entry.id   c7fc628d3a50c8585868f52ef79b92aa
#
_cell.length_a   1.000
_cell.length_b   1.000
_cell.length_c   1.000
_cell.angle_alpha   90.00
_cell.angle_beta   90.00
_cell.angle_gamma   90.00
#
_symmetry.space_group_name_H-M   'P 1'
#
loop_
_entity.id
_entity.type
_entity.pdbx_description
1 polymer ?
#
loop_
_entity_poly.entity_id
_entity_poly.type
_entity_poly.pdbx_seq_one_letter_code
_entity_poly.pdbx_strand_id
1 'polypeptide(L)'
;VIGRAEGEFFYTCEYAGSCYLVSRFLLETLLAATPDTLVARQPADLGGAALSDILIESPLGDVHVTAQYTERVLPNNDIETDAEGNTVYDTAVTLNGEEADAELLTTLTTRLNALTASGDLPDGWTVPEDEVPRWRIVLTTVGGATREIAAYRLDAFSDALAVDGVAIHYVHEEAIDLILADLLD
;
A
#
# COMPACT_ATOMS: atom_id res chain seq x y z
N VAL A 1 5.33 -5.09 -28.33
CA VAL A 1 4.34 -4.70 -29.34
C VAL A 1 3.22 -5.72 -29.31
N ILE A 2 1.95 -5.25 -29.31
CA ILE A 2 0.78 -6.10 -29.47
C ILE A 2 0.53 -6.25 -30.96
N GLY A 3 0.49 -7.50 -31.45
CA GLY A 3 0.25 -7.83 -32.83
C GLY A 3 -1.23 -8.04 -33.13
N ARG A 4 -1.54 -8.91 -34.09
CA ARG A 4 -2.93 -9.20 -34.50
C ARG A 4 -3.57 -10.30 -33.68
N ALA A 5 -4.90 -10.39 -33.75
CA ALA A 5 -5.63 -11.52 -33.20
C ALA A 5 -5.27 -12.84 -33.93
N GLU A 6 -5.03 -13.87 -33.15
CA GLU A 6 -4.81 -15.24 -33.63
C GLU A 6 -5.98 -16.11 -33.16
N GLY A 7 -6.95 -16.29 -34.04
CA GLY A 7 -8.21 -16.94 -33.70
C GLY A 7 -9.10 -16.12 -32.76
N GLU A 8 -10.00 -16.81 -32.06
CA GLU A 8 -10.96 -16.15 -31.13
C GLU A 8 -10.39 -15.84 -29.76
N PHE A 9 -9.31 -16.50 -29.34
CA PHE A 9 -8.90 -16.52 -27.93
C PHE A 9 -7.54 -15.89 -27.65
N PHE A 10 -6.74 -15.55 -28.67
CA PHE A 10 -5.37 -15.08 -28.48
C PHE A 10 -5.01 -13.87 -29.33
N TYR A 11 -4.04 -13.09 -28.84
CA TYR A 11 -3.27 -12.12 -29.60
C TYR A 11 -1.82 -12.55 -29.67
N THR A 12 -1.13 -12.24 -30.76
CA THR A 12 0.33 -12.31 -30.81
C THR A 12 0.91 -11.08 -30.13
N CYS A 13 1.92 -11.28 -29.28
CA CYS A 13 2.66 -10.19 -28.65
C CYS A 13 4.16 -10.43 -28.86
N GLU A 14 4.88 -9.38 -29.22
CA GLU A 14 6.34 -9.40 -29.32
C GLU A 14 6.96 -8.69 -28.12
N TYR A 15 7.86 -9.38 -27.41
CA TYR A 15 8.65 -8.85 -26.33
C TYR A 15 10.08 -9.41 -26.41
N ALA A 16 11.07 -8.51 -26.34
CA ALA A 16 12.50 -8.87 -26.38
C ALA A 16 12.89 -9.78 -27.58
N GLY A 17 12.28 -9.56 -28.75
CA GLY A 17 12.55 -10.34 -29.96
C GLY A 17 11.89 -11.72 -30.01
N SER A 18 11.06 -12.07 -29.04
CA SER A 18 10.28 -13.31 -29.02
C SER A 18 8.80 -13.04 -29.19
N CYS A 19 8.09 -13.94 -29.90
CA CYS A 19 6.65 -13.88 -30.08
C CYS A 19 5.94 -14.77 -29.08
N TYR A 20 4.89 -14.26 -28.45
CA TYR A 20 4.06 -14.94 -27.47
C TYR A 20 2.61 -14.90 -27.88
N LEU A 21 1.86 -15.94 -27.51
CA LEU A 21 0.41 -15.92 -27.54
C LEU A 21 -0.10 -15.48 -26.16
N VAL A 22 -0.86 -14.39 -26.14
CA VAL A 22 -1.45 -13.86 -24.92
C VAL A 22 -2.96 -14.01 -24.98
N SER A 23 -3.57 -14.45 -23.90
CA SER A 23 -5.04 -14.59 -23.83
C SER A 23 -5.72 -13.28 -24.19
N ARG A 24 -6.64 -13.35 -25.12
CA ARG A 24 -7.47 -12.22 -25.55
C ARG A 24 -8.24 -11.62 -24.37
N PHE A 25 -8.79 -12.46 -23.51
CA PHE A 25 -9.53 -12.04 -22.34
C PHE A 25 -8.66 -11.17 -21.38
N LEU A 26 -7.43 -11.62 -21.08
CA LEU A 26 -6.50 -10.87 -20.24
C LEU A 26 -6.08 -9.54 -20.88
N LEU A 27 -5.80 -9.59 -22.19
CA LEU A 27 -5.33 -8.40 -22.90
C LEU A 27 -6.46 -7.37 -23.08
N GLU A 28 -7.69 -7.80 -23.42
CA GLU A 28 -8.84 -6.90 -23.54
C GLU A 28 -9.22 -6.28 -22.20
N THR A 29 -9.13 -7.04 -21.10
CA THR A 29 -9.31 -6.51 -19.74
C THR A 29 -8.27 -5.43 -19.43
N LEU A 30 -7.01 -5.67 -19.79
CA LEU A 30 -5.92 -4.72 -19.56
C LEU A 30 -6.04 -3.47 -20.46
N LEU A 31 -6.45 -3.65 -21.73
CA LEU A 31 -6.67 -2.54 -22.67
C LEU A 31 -7.93 -1.73 -22.37
N ALA A 32 -8.92 -2.36 -21.76
CA ALA A 32 -10.13 -1.69 -21.29
C ALA A 32 -9.93 -1.02 -19.90
N ALA A 33 -8.79 -1.31 -19.24
CA ALA A 33 -8.50 -0.72 -17.95
C ALA A 33 -8.29 0.80 -18.10
N THR A 34 -9.03 1.54 -17.31
CA THR A 34 -8.82 2.98 -17.12
C THR A 34 -7.84 3.21 -15.97
N PRO A 35 -7.23 4.40 -15.81
CA PRO A 35 -6.44 4.70 -14.62
C PRO A 35 -7.17 4.32 -13.33
N ASP A 36 -8.47 4.57 -13.24
CA ASP A 36 -9.32 4.30 -12.08
C ASP A 36 -9.45 2.80 -11.77
N THR A 37 -9.41 1.95 -12.81
CA THR A 37 -9.47 0.48 -12.63
C THR A 37 -8.11 -0.15 -12.36
N LEU A 38 -7.01 0.56 -12.65
CA LEU A 38 -5.64 0.12 -12.43
C LEU A 38 -5.10 0.56 -11.06
N VAL A 39 -5.67 1.61 -10.47
CA VAL A 39 -5.28 2.05 -9.14
C VAL A 39 -5.98 1.19 -8.10
N ALA A 40 -5.21 0.54 -7.27
CA ALA A 40 -5.75 -0.24 -6.16
C ALA A 40 -6.60 0.66 -5.26
N ARG A 41 -7.84 0.24 -4.97
CA ARG A 41 -8.70 0.94 -4.00
C ARG A 41 -8.21 0.83 -2.56
N GLN A 42 -7.17 0.06 -2.33
CA GLN A 42 -6.45 -0.06 -1.08
C GLN A 42 -5.13 0.72 -1.19
N PRO A 43 -5.10 1.98 -0.75
CA PRO A 43 -3.95 2.87 -0.96
C PRO A 43 -2.68 2.38 -0.27
N ALA A 44 -2.81 1.64 0.83
CA ALA A 44 -1.68 1.11 1.60
C ALA A 44 -1.22 -0.29 1.18
N ASP A 45 -1.85 -0.92 0.18
CA ASP A 45 -1.45 -2.25 -0.28
C ASP A 45 -0.08 -2.21 -0.98
N LEU A 46 0.90 -2.85 -0.36
CA LEU A 46 2.27 -3.03 -0.86
C LEU A 46 2.54 -4.49 -1.29
N GLY A 47 1.47 -5.23 -1.65
CA GLY A 47 1.59 -6.61 -2.12
C GLY A 47 2.04 -7.59 -1.04
N GLY A 48 1.75 -7.31 0.23
CA GLY A 48 2.13 -8.17 1.36
C GLY A 48 3.61 -8.04 1.79
N ALA A 49 4.34 -7.03 1.28
CA ALA A 49 5.72 -6.79 1.71
C ALA A 49 5.78 -6.37 3.19
N ALA A 50 6.76 -6.90 3.93
CA ALA A 50 6.98 -6.52 5.31
C ALA A 50 7.41 -5.05 5.41
N LEU A 51 6.79 -4.30 6.35
CA LEU A 51 7.09 -2.90 6.59
C LEU A 51 8.21 -2.76 7.61
N SER A 52 9.18 -1.90 7.32
CA SER A 52 10.26 -1.53 8.24
C SER A 52 10.06 -0.16 8.89
N ASP A 53 9.24 0.70 8.28
CA ASP A 53 8.99 2.05 8.77
C ASP A 53 7.59 2.51 8.38
N ILE A 54 6.87 3.10 9.33
CA ILE A 54 5.54 3.71 9.16
C ILE A 54 5.56 5.06 9.84
N LEU A 55 5.50 6.13 9.06
CA LEU A 55 5.35 7.49 9.55
C LEU A 55 3.94 7.98 9.25
N ILE A 56 3.22 8.45 10.26
CA ILE A 56 1.89 9.04 10.14
C ILE A 56 1.92 10.43 10.78
N GLU A 57 1.65 11.45 9.99
CA GLU A 57 1.41 12.81 10.43
C GLU A 57 -0.09 13.08 10.31
N SER A 58 -0.74 13.46 11.41
CA SER A 58 -2.20 13.57 11.43
C SER A 58 -2.72 14.61 12.43
N PRO A 59 -3.98 15.06 12.30
CA PRO A 59 -4.62 15.93 13.28
C PRO A 59 -4.78 15.29 14.67
N LEU A 60 -4.73 13.95 14.75
CA LEU A 60 -4.85 13.21 16.01
C LEU A 60 -3.51 13.09 16.75
N GLY A 61 -2.41 13.30 16.04
CA GLY A 61 -1.04 13.18 16.54
C GLY A 61 -0.12 12.49 15.54
N ASP A 62 1.17 12.62 15.74
CA ASP A 62 2.17 12.01 14.87
C ASP A 62 2.61 10.67 15.45
N VAL A 63 2.70 9.67 14.60
CA VAL A 63 3.10 8.30 14.96
C VAL A 63 4.24 7.87 14.04
N HIS A 64 5.33 7.41 14.65
CA HIS A 64 6.45 6.83 13.93
C HIS A 64 6.73 5.43 14.49
N VAL A 65 6.45 4.41 13.68
CA VAL A 65 6.72 2.99 14.01
C VAL A 65 7.87 2.51 13.17
N THR A 66 8.90 1.95 13.81
CA THR A 66 9.98 1.25 13.12
C THR A 66 9.98 -0.23 13.49
N ALA A 67 10.35 -1.08 12.55
CA ALA A 67 10.47 -2.52 12.75
C ALA A 67 11.81 -3.03 12.23
N GLN A 68 12.51 -3.80 13.07
CA GLN A 68 13.74 -4.48 12.71
C GLN A 68 13.50 -5.99 12.76
N TYR A 69 13.88 -6.68 11.70
CA TYR A 69 13.72 -8.12 11.54
C TYR A 69 15.07 -8.80 11.65
N THR A 70 15.20 -9.74 12.58
CA THR A 70 16.40 -10.54 12.77
C THR A 70 16.06 -12.01 12.57
N GLU A 71 16.78 -12.69 11.69
CA GLU A 71 16.60 -14.13 11.49
C GLU A 71 16.79 -14.87 12.82
N ARG A 72 15.82 -15.73 13.15
CA ARG A 72 15.93 -16.56 14.35
C ARG A 72 16.86 -17.72 14.08
N VAL A 73 17.92 -17.79 14.87
CA VAL A 73 18.97 -18.81 14.76
C VAL A 73 18.79 -19.85 15.85
N LEU A 74 18.73 -21.13 15.46
CA LEU A 74 18.65 -22.27 16.38
C LEU A 74 20.01 -22.53 17.08
N PRO A 75 20.03 -23.28 18.21
CA PRO A 75 21.29 -23.58 18.93
C PRO A 75 22.35 -24.31 18.09
N ASN A 76 21.98 -24.95 17.01
CA ASN A 76 22.88 -25.62 16.05
C ASN A 76 23.39 -24.69 14.94
N ASN A 77 23.14 -23.39 15.03
CA ASN A 77 23.47 -22.36 14.02
C ASN A 77 22.66 -22.43 12.71
N ASP A 78 21.60 -23.22 12.65
CA ASP A 78 20.70 -23.20 11.49
C ASP A 78 19.67 -22.07 11.65
N ILE A 79 19.22 -21.52 10.52
CA ILE A 79 18.09 -20.55 10.50
C ILE A 79 16.79 -21.32 10.75
N GLU A 80 15.98 -20.82 11.68
CA GLU A 80 14.66 -21.40 11.96
C GLU A 80 13.72 -21.14 10.78
N THR A 81 13.00 -22.18 10.36
CA THR A 81 11.95 -22.08 9.33
C THR A 81 10.61 -22.57 9.88
N ASP A 82 9.52 -21.98 9.37
CA ASP A 82 8.16 -22.45 9.68
C ASP A 82 7.82 -23.76 8.95
N ALA A 83 6.58 -24.22 9.11
CA ALA A 83 6.10 -25.46 8.48
C ALA A 83 6.06 -25.39 6.95
N GLU A 84 5.97 -24.21 6.39
CA GLU A 84 5.95 -23.91 4.96
C GLU A 84 7.35 -23.69 4.39
N GLY A 85 8.40 -23.66 5.26
CA GLY A 85 9.80 -23.49 4.87
C GLY A 85 10.26 -22.03 4.78
N ASN A 86 9.46 -21.07 5.26
CA ASN A 86 9.86 -19.66 5.30
C ASN A 86 10.73 -19.38 6.52
N THR A 87 11.68 -18.47 6.39
CA THR A 87 12.52 -18.00 7.51
C THR A 87 11.66 -17.35 8.60
N VAL A 88 11.89 -17.76 9.85
CA VAL A 88 11.28 -17.13 11.03
C VAL A 88 12.14 -15.97 11.50
N TYR A 89 11.49 -14.83 11.80
CA TYR A 89 12.15 -13.61 12.26
C TYR A 89 11.70 -13.24 13.67
N ASP A 90 12.62 -12.77 14.48
CA ASP A 90 12.33 -11.97 15.65
C ASP A 90 12.15 -10.52 15.20
N THR A 91 11.06 -9.88 15.61
CA THR A 91 10.73 -8.52 15.22
C THR A 91 10.82 -7.60 16.43
N ALA A 92 11.73 -6.64 16.38
CA ALA A 92 11.82 -5.56 17.36
C ALA A 92 11.08 -4.34 16.79
N VAL A 93 10.13 -3.81 17.55
CA VAL A 93 9.28 -2.68 17.16
C VAL A 93 9.53 -1.49 18.09
N THR A 94 9.55 -0.29 17.53
CA THR A 94 9.54 0.95 18.33
C THR A 94 8.36 1.82 17.92
N LEU A 95 7.80 2.56 18.88
CA LEU A 95 6.81 3.61 18.70
C LEU A 95 7.43 4.93 19.17
N ASN A 96 7.56 5.90 18.28
CA ASN A 96 8.17 7.21 18.57
C ASN A 96 9.57 7.11 19.24
N GLY A 97 10.32 6.04 18.89
CA GLY A 97 11.66 5.77 19.43
C GLY A 97 11.69 4.98 20.74
N GLU A 98 10.56 4.65 21.34
CA GLU A 98 10.46 3.79 22.52
C GLU A 98 10.10 2.35 22.10
N GLU A 99 10.59 1.36 22.86
CA GLU A 99 10.29 -0.06 22.60
C GLU A 99 8.78 -0.31 22.72
N ALA A 100 8.23 -1.05 21.76
CA ALA A 100 6.81 -1.36 21.67
C ALA A 100 6.59 -2.84 21.38
N ASP A 101 5.35 -3.33 21.63
CA ASP A 101 4.97 -4.70 21.31
C ASP A 101 4.88 -4.89 19.79
N ALA A 102 5.33 -6.03 19.29
CA ALA A 102 5.22 -6.40 17.88
C ALA A 102 3.75 -6.48 17.39
N GLU A 103 2.78 -6.66 18.29
CA GLU A 103 1.36 -6.62 18.00
C GLU A 103 0.91 -5.23 17.48
N LEU A 104 1.56 -4.16 17.92
CA LEU A 104 1.33 -2.81 17.41
C LEU A 104 1.51 -2.73 15.89
N LEU A 105 2.63 -3.26 15.38
CA LEU A 105 2.93 -3.28 13.94
C LEU A 105 1.86 -4.07 13.17
N THR A 106 1.47 -5.22 13.70
CA THR A 106 0.42 -6.07 13.11
C THR A 106 -0.92 -5.36 13.05
N THR A 107 -1.31 -4.72 14.16
CA THR A 107 -2.55 -3.95 14.27
C THR A 107 -2.57 -2.79 13.28
N LEU A 108 -1.49 -1.99 13.26
CA LEU A 108 -1.39 -0.83 12.37
C LEU A 108 -1.38 -1.25 10.90
N THR A 109 -0.62 -2.29 10.55
CA THR A 109 -0.59 -2.84 9.19
C THR A 109 -1.97 -3.34 8.76
N THR A 110 -2.70 -4.01 9.65
CA THR A 110 -4.05 -4.50 9.38
C THR A 110 -5.02 -3.34 9.12
N ARG A 111 -4.97 -2.28 9.94
CA ARG A 111 -5.82 -1.09 9.77
C ARG A 111 -5.49 -0.33 8.49
N LEU A 112 -4.21 -0.18 8.15
CA LEU A 112 -3.77 0.42 6.89
C LEU A 112 -4.27 -0.37 5.69
N ASN A 113 -4.16 -1.69 5.71
CA ASN A 113 -4.66 -2.55 4.64
C ASN A 113 -6.19 -2.58 4.55
N ALA A 114 -6.90 -2.29 5.64
CA ALA A 114 -8.36 -2.16 5.66
C ALA A 114 -8.83 -0.81 5.08
N LEU A 115 -7.95 0.20 5.00
CA LEU A 115 -8.28 1.48 4.39
C LEU A 115 -8.63 1.26 2.91
N THR A 116 -9.87 1.51 2.57
CA THR A 116 -10.38 1.32 1.21
C THR A 116 -11.03 2.62 0.74
N ALA A 117 -10.72 3.01 -0.49
CA ALA A 117 -11.35 4.17 -1.12
C ALA A 117 -12.87 4.01 -1.19
N SER A 118 -13.58 5.06 -0.81
CA SER A 118 -15.05 5.11 -0.78
C SER A 118 -15.64 5.39 -2.16
N GLY A 119 -14.92 6.10 -3.01
CA GLY A 119 -15.34 6.43 -4.37
C GLY A 119 -14.29 7.24 -5.12
N ASP A 120 -14.66 7.67 -6.32
CA ASP A 120 -13.80 8.42 -7.22
C ASP A 120 -13.94 9.93 -6.97
N LEU A 121 -12.86 10.68 -7.18
CA LEU A 121 -12.88 12.13 -7.05
C LEU A 121 -13.72 12.79 -8.16
N PRO A 122 -14.28 13.98 -7.91
CA PRO A 122 -14.95 14.75 -8.95
C PRO A 122 -14.01 15.03 -10.13
N ASP A 123 -14.60 15.07 -11.33
CA ASP A 123 -13.85 15.40 -12.55
C ASP A 123 -13.07 16.71 -12.42
N GLY A 124 -11.79 16.66 -12.75
CA GLY A 124 -10.91 17.82 -12.73
C GLY A 124 -10.36 18.19 -11.35
N TRP A 125 -10.63 17.41 -10.31
CA TRP A 125 -9.99 17.62 -9.02
C TRP A 125 -8.49 17.32 -9.12
N THR A 126 -7.67 18.19 -8.54
CA THR A 126 -6.21 18.03 -8.50
C THR A 126 -5.70 18.32 -7.10
N VAL A 127 -4.57 17.73 -6.76
CA VAL A 127 -3.89 18.01 -5.47
C VAL A 127 -3.60 19.53 -5.41
N PRO A 128 -4.03 20.24 -4.35
CA PRO A 128 -3.76 21.65 -4.19
C PRO A 128 -2.25 21.92 -4.00
N GLU A 129 -1.68 22.86 -4.78
CA GLU A 129 -0.23 23.11 -4.79
C GLU A 129 0.33 23.63 -3.45
N ASP A 130 -0.47 24.42 -2.71
CA ASP A 130 -0.04 25.09 -1.49
C ASP A 130 -0.73 24.55 -0.21
N GLU A 131 -1.48 23.46 -0.30
CA GLU A 131 -2.20 22.91 0.84
C GLU A 131 -1.41 21.79 1.52
N VAL A 132 -1.27 21.87 2.83
CA VAL A 132 -0.69 20.79 3.62
C VAL A 132 -1.75 19.69 3.78
N PRO A 133 -1.42 18.43 3.48
CA PRO A 133 -2.36 17.35 3.70
C PRO A 133 -2.77 17.26 5.17
N ARG A 134 -4.02 16.93 5.43
CA ARG A 134 -4.50 16.62 6.79
C ARG A 134 -3.83 15.37 7.37
N TRP A 135 -3.65 14.39 6.50
CA TRP A 135 -2.97 13.15 6.81
C TRP A 135 -1.85 12.92 5.81
N ARG A 136 -0.72 12.54 6.33
CA ARG A 136 0.40 12.07 5.52
C ARG A 136 0.90 10.77 6.11
N ILE A 137 0.83 9.69 5.34
CA ILE A 137 1.27 8.36 5.73
C ILE A 137 2.38 7.96 4.78
N VAL A 138 3.56 7.67 5.34
CA VAL A 138 4.70 7.15 4.56
C VAL A 138 5.00 5.74 5.04
N LEU A 139 4.93 4.79 4.12
CA LEU A 139 5.21 3.38 4.36
C LEU A 139 6.53 3.02 3.68
N THR A 140 7.43 2.36 4.41
CA THR A 140 8.68 1.84 3.85
C THR A 140 8.75 0.34 4.10
N THR A 141 9.01 -0.42 3.06
CA THR A 141 9.21 -1.87 3.17
C THR A 141 10.64 -2.22 3.58
N VAL A 142 10.85 -3.44 4.07
CA VAL A 142 12.20 -3.99 4.33
C VAL A 142 13.09 -3.94 3.08
N GLY A 143 12.50 -4.08 1.89
CA GLY A 143 13.21 -3.95 0.60
C GLY A 143 13.53 -2.51 0.18
N GLY A 144 13.15 -1.49 0.98
CA GLY A 144 13.40 -0.07 0.71
C GLY A 144 12.41 0.57 -0.28
N ALA A 145 11.36 -0.11 -0.72
CA ALA A 145 10.28 0.52 -1.47
C ALA A 145 9.46 1.41 -0.54
N THR A 146 9.09 2.60 -1.02
CA THR A 146 8.30 3.57 -0.27
C THR A 146 6.96 3.81 -0.95
N ARG A 147 5.94 4.15 -0.15
CA ARG A 147 4.65 4.67 -0.61
C ARG A 147 4.22 5.82 0.27
N GLU A 148 3.81 6.90 -0.35
CA GLU A 148 3.21 8.04 0.34
C GLU A 148 1.72 8.10 0.05
N ILE A 149 0.91 8.25 1.12
CA ILE A 149 -0.53 8.48 1.05
C ILE A 149 -0.78 9.82 1.72
N ALA A 150 -1.32 10.78 0.97
CA ALA A 150 -1.69 12.08 1.48
C ALA A 150 -3.22 12.26 1.38
N ALA A 151 -3.84 12.80 2.42
CA ALA A 151 -5.27 13.08 2.43
C ALA A 151 -5.52 14.58 2.57
N TYR A 152 -6.28 15.14 1.65
CA TYR A 152 -6.62 16.55 1.57
C TYR A 152 -8.13 16.72 1.78
N ARG A 153 -8.55 17.77 2.50
CA ARG A 153 -9.97 18.01 2.73
C ARG A 153 -10.72 18.18 1.41
N LEU A 154 -11.69 17.31 1.15
CA LEU A 154 -12.57 17.38 -0.01
C LEU A 154 -13.88 18.10 0.35
N ASP A 155 -14.50 17.70 1.46
CA ASP A 155 -15.71 18.30 2.02
C ASP A 155 -15.77 18.10 3.55
N ALA A 156 -16.95 18.28 4.17
CA ALA A 156 -17.11 18.19 5.61
C ALA A 156 -16.89 16.78 6.20
N PHE A 157 -16.97 15.73 5.35
CA PHE A 157 -16.99 14.33 5.79
C PHE A 157 -16.01 13.44 5.01
N SER A 158 -15.31 14.01 4.02
CA SER A 158 -14.48 13.24 3.10
C SER A 158 -13.15 13.93 2.84
N ASP A 159 -12.12 13.12 2.67
CA ASP A 159 -10.79 13.55 2.27
C ASP A 159 -10.42 12.91 0.91
N ALA A 160 -9.87 13.71 0.00
CA ALA A 160 -9.30 13.25 -1.24
C ALA A 160 -7.96 12.57 -0.96
N LEU A 161 -7.77 11.36 -1.48
CA LEU A 161 -6.53 10.59 -1.33
C LEU A 161 -5.62 10.78 -2.54
N ALA A 162 -4.38 11.16 -2.27
CA ALA A 162 -3.28 11.10 -3.23
C ALA A 162 -2.31 10.00 -2.81
N VAL A 163 -2.04 9.07 -3.72
CA VAL A 163 -1.05 8.00 -3.53
C VAL A 163 0.12 8.29 -4.45
N ASP A 164 1.31 8.44 -3.88
CA ASP A 164 2.53 8.81 -4.60
C ASP A 164 2.31 10.06 -5.50
N GLY A 165 1.55 11.03 -5.00
CA GLY A 165 1.23 12.28 -5.67
C GLY A 165 0.09 12.20 -6.70
N VAL A 166 -0.52 11.04 -6.92
CA VAL A 166 -1.66 10.85 -7.83
C VAL A 166 -2.94 10.72 -7.05
N ALA A 167 -3.88 11.65 -7.26
CA ALA A 167 -5.18 11.65 -6.60
C ALA A 167 -6.28 11.17 -7.55
N ILE A 168 -6.97 10.10 -7.19
CA ILE A 168 -8.03 9.50 -7.98
C ILE A 168 -9.27 9.23 -7.13
N HIS A 169 -9.10 8.94 -5.85
CA HIS A 169 -10.14 8.47 -4.96
C HIS A 169 -10.33 9.39 -3.76
N TYR A 170 -11.46 9.25 -3.08
CA TYR A 170 -11.69 9.84 -1.78
C TYR A 170 -12.01 8.76 -0.73
N VAL A 171 -11.90 9.14 0.53
CA VAL A 171 -12.23 8.31 1.68
C VAL A 171 -13.09 9.12 2.65
N HIS A 172 -13.96 8.46 3.40
CA HIS A 172 -14.66 9.11 4.51
C HIS A 172 -13.70 9.34 5.68
N GLU A 173 -13.82 10.50 6.34
CA GLU A 173 -12.97 10.89 7.46
C GLU A 173 -12.91 9.82 8.54
N GLU A 174 -14.04 9.23 8.92
CA GLU A 174 -14.10 8.16 9.92
C GLU A 174 -13.23 6.96 9.59
N ALA A 175 -13.08 6.61 8.30
CA ALA A 175 -12.30 5.45 7.89
C ALA A 175 -10.79 5.69 8.05
N ILE A 176 -10.31 6.92 7.81
CA ILE A 176 -8.90 7.25 8.00
C ILE A 176 -8.56 7.45 9.48
N ASP A 177 -9.47 8.04 10.25
CA ASP A 177 -9.29 8.25 11.70
C ASP A 177 -9.17 6.91 12.47
N LEU A 178 -9.82 5.84 11.98
CA LEU A 178 -9.72 4.50 12.55
C LEU A 178 -8.29 3.91 12.51
N ILE A 179 -7.40 4.43 11.67
CA ILE A 179 -6.00 3.95 11.60
C ILE A 179 -5.32 4.15 12.96
N LEU A 180 -5.51 5.31 13.60
CA LEU A 180 -4.88 5.65 14.88
C LEU A 180 -5.80 5.47 16.11
N ALA A 181 -7.03 5.01 15.92
CA ALA A 181 -7.93 4.78 17.03
C ALA A 181 -7.27 3.88 18.11
N ASP A 182 -7.34 4.30 19.36
CA ASP A 182 -6.77 3.60 20.54
C ASP A 182 -5.23 3.39 20.51
N LEU A 183 -4.51 4.04 19.59
CA LEU A 183 -3.03 3.97 19.55
C LEU A 183 -2.36 5.16 20.22
N LEU A 184 -3.10 6.24 20.49
CA LEU A 184 -2.59 7.49 21.06
C LEU A 184 -3.06 7.72 22.50
N ASP A 185 -3.72 6.74 23.13
CA ASP A 185 -4.20 6.80 24.53
C ASP A 185 -3.13 6.41 25.58
#